data_bb2a10d1c8476a2cdb51ee3755f053ce
#
_entry.id   bb2a10d1c8476a2cdb51ee3755f053ce
#
_cell.length_a   1.000
_cell.length_b   1.000
_cell.length_c   1.000
_cell.angle_alpha   90.00
_cell.angle_beta   90.00
_cell.angle_gamma   90.00
#
_symmetry.space_group_name_H-M   'P 1'
#
loop_
_entity.id
_entity.type
_entity.pdbx_description
1 polymer ?
#
loop_
_entity_poly.entity_id
_entity_poly.type
_entity_poly.pdbx_seq_one_letter_code
_entity_poly.pdbx_strand_id
1 'polypeptide(L)'
;MDYTGLLAKKYRVNRKLTDEERSNQLIKNKRYKTEPFYNISVIKENSTYLECVDRWFIYRGSMAAVCLVGLTVPVYSFFIPLILAVGFDRIALCIFLGISIPYWILMGWLLSKEAFSWTHFPIRFNCKNRMVYVFRRNGTVLIAKWDDIFFTLGRCERMVGRQNWDIRGHVLDKDGETILETFALPGDTVLVEQLKHCWEFIRRYMEEGPASVYRDVYWCHDIAERREKYTAGLRYMFFSLNGQPIGQISLSPVFFVASLGRWFAMRTSKIPKWPAEIEAECAVDAFDPYLRDASRNPEKIPTEPM
;
A
#
# COMPACT_ATOMS: atom_id res chain seq x y z
N MET A 1 8.53 -4.33 7.86
CA MET A 1 8.05 -3.25 6.98
C MET A 1 7.83 -2.00 7.80
N ASP A 2 8.53 -0.94 7.45
CA ASP A 2 8.56 0.26 8.29
C ASP A 2 7.67 1.40 7.81
N TYR A 3 6.86 1.18 6.76
CA TYR A 3 5.89 2.17 6.35
C TYR A 3 4.69 2.09 7.28
N THR A 4 4.75 2.94 8.25
CA THR A 4 3.58 3.30 9.03
C THR A 4 3.18 4.66 8.50
N GLY A 5 2.02 4.74 7.87
CA GLY A 5 1.40 6.05 7.64
C GLY A 5 1.42 6.83 8.96
N LEU A 6 1.17 8.13 8.92
CA LEU A 6 1.24 8.98 10.12
C LEU A 6 0.41 8.46 11.30
N LEU A 7 -0.64 7.69 11.02
CA LEU A 7 -1.62 7.21 11.98
C LEU A 7 -1.49 5.71 12.31
N ALA A 8 -0.58 4.99 11.67
CA ALA A 8 -0.44 3.55 11.91
C ALA A 8 0.80 3.25 12.77
N LYS A 9 0.63 2.46 13.82
CA LYS A 9 1.75 2.01 14.64
C LYS A 9 2.61 1.00 13.90
N LYS A 10 3.91 1.11 14.13
CA LYS A 10 4.89 0.15 13.65
C LYS A 10 4.58 -1.25 14.22
N TYR A 11 4.71 -2.28 13.41
CA TYR A 11 4.61 -3.66 13.91
C TYR A 11 5.67 -3.92 14.97
N ARG A 12 5.24 -4.50 16.09
CA ARG A 12 6.15 -4.87 17.17
C ARG A 12 6.92 -6.13 16.79
N VAL A 13 8.23 -6.03 16.83
CA VAL A 13 9.19 -7.11 16.62
C VAL A 13 9.96 -7.40 17.90
N ASN A 14 10.81 -8.41 17.93
CA ASN A 14 11.56 -8.88 19.09
C ASN A 14 10.63 -9.26 20.26
N ARG A 15 9.57 -9.98 19.93
CA ARG A 15 8.58 -10.51 20.89
C ARG A 15 8.12 -11.90 20.46
N LYS A 16 7.59 -12.66 21.38
CA LYS A 16 6.93 -13.93 21.06
C LYS A 16 5.61 -13.75 20.34
N LEU A 17 5.23 -14.77 19.58
CA LEU A 17 3.89 -14.88 19.00
C LEU A 17 2.85 -14.87 20.12
N THR A 18 1.76 -14.13 19.91
CA THR A 18 0.61 -14.13 20.83
C THR A 18 -0.32 -15.33 20.54
N ASP A 19 -1.14 -15.71 21.51
CA ASP A 19 -2.15 -16.77 21.32
C ASP A 19 -3.16 -16.40 20.24
N GLU A 20 -3.50 -15.11 20.09
CA GLU A 20 -4.35 -14.62 19.01
C GLU A 20 -3.70 -14.83 17.63
N GLU A 21 -2.40 -14.54 17.48
CA GLU A 21 -1.68 -14.77 16.23
C GLU A 21 -1.58 -16.26 15.90
N ARG A 22 -1.39 -17.12 16.89
CA ARG A 22 -1.40 -18.57 16.72
C ARG A 22 -2.78 -19.11 16.32
N SER A 23 -3.86 -18.61 16.95
CA SER A 23 -5.23 -19.06 16.64
C SER A 23 -5.71 -18.60 15.26
N ASN A 24 -5.19 -17.49 14.76
CA ASN A 24 -5.52 -16.92 13.44
C ASN A 24 -4.47 -17.26 12.37
N GLN A 25 -3.69 -18.31 12.57
CA GLN A 25 -2.68 -18.75 11.61
C GLN A 25 -3.30 -19.12 10.26
N LEU A 26 -2.67 -18.65 9.19
CA LEU A 26 -2.98 -19.02 7.81
C LEU A 26 -2.02 -20.12 7.34
N ILE A 27 -2.58 -21.28 7.10
CA ILE A 27 -1.80 -22.50 6.81
C ILE A 27 -1.53 -22.58 5.30
N LYS A 28 -0.23 -22.62 4.91
CA LYS A 28 0.22 -22.67 3.52
C LYS A 28 -0.24 -23.94 2.78
N ASN A 29 -0.15 -25.08 3.43
CA ASN A 29 -0.49 -26.37 2.82
C ASN A 29 -1.99 -26.68 2.84
N LYS A 30 -2.82 -25.80 3.40
CA LYS A 30 -4.27 -25.99 3.46
C LYS A 30 -4.95 -25.14 2.40
N ARG A 31 -5.65 -25.76 1.47
CA ARG A 31 -6.51 -25.07 0.51
C ARG A 31 -7.78 -24.60 1.21
N TYR A 32 -8.06 -23.32 1.09
CA TYR A 32 -9.29 -22.73 1.62
C TYR A 32 -10.40 -22.90 0.58
N LYS A 33 -11.64 -23.15 1.05
CA LYS A 33 -12.82 -23.27 0.17
C LYS A 33 -13.33 -21.88 -0.23
N THR A 34 -12.43 -21.06 -0.77
CA THR A 34 -12.72 -19.70 -1.21
C THR A 34 -12.13 -19.50 -2.60
N GLU A 35 -12.80 -18.72 -3.44
CA GLU A 35 -12.25 -18.33 -4.73
C GLU A 35 -11.09 -17.34 -4.51
N PRO A 36 -10.00 -17.45 -5.27
CA PRO A 36 -8.88 -16.53 -5.15
C PRO A 36 -9.27 -15.14 -5.62
N PHE A 37 -8.83 -14.11 -4.89
CA PHE A 37 -9.06 -12.72 -5.24
C PHE A 37 -7.77 -11.92 -5.05
N TYR A 38 -7.22 -11.35 -6.13
CA TYR A 38 -5.94 -10.65 -6.09
C TYR A 38 -6.02 -9.19 -5.58
N ASN A 39 -7.22 -8.71 -5.24
CA ASN A 39 -7.48 -7.39 -4.66
C ASN A 39 -6.84 -6.22 -5.43
N ILE A 40 -6.76 -6.34 -6.75
CA ILE A 40 -6.10 -5.35 -7.64
C ILE A 40 -4.72 -4.93 -7.10
N SER A 41 -3.95 -5.89 -6.58
CA SER A 41 -2.67 -5.64 -5.92
C SER A 41 -1.45 -5.97 -6.79
N VAL A 42 -1.66 -6.60 -7.95
CA VAL A 42 -0.58 -7.13 -8.78
C VAL A 42 0.08 -6.03 -9.61
N ILE A 43 1.42 -6.01 -9.59
CA ILE A 43 2.26 -5.20 -10.47
C ILE A 43 2.68 -6.05 -11.68
N LYS A 44 3.16 -7.26 -11.41
CA LYS A 44 3.63 -8.19 -12.43
C LYS A 44 3.44 -9.63 -11.97
N GLU A 45 3.03 -10.48 -12.89
CA GLU A 45 2.91 -11.93 -12.70
C GLU A 45 3.63 -12.65 -13.84
N ASN A 46 4.27 -13.76 -13.54
CA ASN A 46 4.94 -14.62 -14.51
C ASN A 46 5.21 -16.02 -13.91
N SER A 47 5.89 -16.91 -14.65
CA SER A 47 6.23 -18.27 -14.17
C SER A 47 7.22 -18.29 -13.01
N THR A 48 7.93 -17.21 -12.74
CA THR A 48 8.98 -17.16 -11.72
C THR A 48 8.50 -16.47 -10.46
N TYR A 49 7.87 -15.29 -10.61
CA TYR A 49 7.43 -14.49 -9.46
C TYR A 49 6.12 -13.77 -9.69
N LEU A 50 5.44 -13.52 -8.59
CA LEU A 50 4.31 -12.61 -8.44
C LEU A 50 4.79 -11.37 -7.68
N GLU A 51 4.66 -10.19 -8.26
CA GLU A 51 4.97 -8.92 -7.62
C GLU A 51 3.70 -8.14 -7.30
N CYS A 52 3.53 -7.82 -6.03
CA CYS A 52 2.37 -7.10 -5.52
C CYS A 52 2.78 -5.78 -4.88
N VAL A 53 1.84 -4.83 -4.82
CA VAL A 53 1.99 -3.63 -4.00
C VAL A 53 1.90 -3.98 -2.51
N ASP A 54 2.35 -3.05 -1.66
CA ASP A 54 2.18 -3.17 -0.22
C ASP A 54 0.75 -2.80 0.23
N ARG A 55 0.41 -3.15 1.46
CA ARG A 55 -0.86 -2.80 2.10
C ARG A 55 -1.19 -1.31 2.04
N TRP A 56 -0.17 -0.45 2.19
CA TRP A 56 -0.35 0.99 2.32
C TRP A 56 -0.48 1.72 0.98
N PHE A 57 -0.31 1.02 -0.13
CA PHE A 57 -0.37 1.60 -1.47
C PHE A 57 -1.71 2.29 -1.75
N ILE A 58 -2.82 1.72 -1.26
CA ILE A 58 -4.16 2.29 -1.45
C ILE A 58 -4.31 3.67 -0.78
N TYR A 59 -3.68 3.86 0.38
CA TYR A 59 -3.76 5.09 1.16
C TYR A 59 -2.73 6.15 0.74
N ARG A 60 -1.87 5.81 -0.20
CA ARG A 60 -0.79 6.69 -0.65
C ARG A 60 -1.33 7.99 -1.23
N GLY A 61 -0.78 9.12 -0.78
CA GLY A 61 -1.18 10.45 -1.19
C GLY A 61 -2.25 11.10 -0.31
N SER A 62 -2.91 10.34 0.58
CA SER A 62 -3.93 10.89 1.48
C SER A 62 -3.35 11.93 2.44
N MET A 63 -2.19 11.63 3.03
CA MET A 63 -1.50 12.59 3.91
C MET A 63 -0.97 13.77 3.13
N ALA A 64 -0.42 13.54 1.93
CA ALA A 64 0.04 14.61 1.06
C ALA A 64 -1.11 15.56 0.70
N ALA A 65 -2.31 15.04 0.40
CA ALA A 65 -3.49 15.85 0.15
C ALA A 65 -3.87 16.72 1.36
N VAL A 66 -3.92 16.12 2.55
CA VAL A 66 -4.22 16.83 3.81
C VAL A 66 -3.18 17.93 4.07
N CYS A 67 -1.90 17.63 3.87
CA CYS A 67 -0.83 18.63 4.08
C CYS A 67 -0.88 19.75 3.05
N LEU A 68 -1.11 19.45 1.77
CA LEU A 68 -1.20 20.46 0.71
C LEU A 68 -2.37 21.41 0.96
N VAL A 69 -3.53 20.88 1.32
CA VAL A 69 -4.68 21.71 1.75
C VAL A 69 -4.34 22.48 3.03
N GLY A 70 -3.74 21.81 4.01
CA GLY A 70 -3.35 22.39 5.28
C GLY A 70 -2.42 23.59 5.13
N LEU A 71 -1.47 23.55 4.18
CA LEU A 71 -0.56 24.69 3.93
C LEU A 71 -1.31 26.00 3.57
N THR A 72 -2.52 25.90 3.04
CA THR A 72 -3.33 27.08 2.70
C THR A 72 -4.16 27.61 3.86
N VAL A 73 -4.39 26.80 4.91
CA VAL A 73 -5.27 27.16 6.05
C VAL A 73 -4.89 28.48 6.73
N PRO A 74 -3.62 28.76 7.08
CA PRO A 74 -3.28 30.03 7.72
C PRO A 74 -3.63 31.25 6.87
N VAL A 75 -3.54 31.11 5.54
CA VAL A 75 -3.86 32.21 4.63
C VAL A 75 -5.34 32.55 4.69
N TYR A 76 -6.22 31.54 4.59
CA TYR A 76 -7.67 31.77 4.60
C TYR A 76 -8.22 32.08 6.00
N SER A 77 -7.69 31.43 7.03
CA SER A 77 -8.24 31.53 8.39
C SER A 77 -7.69 32.71 9.19
N PHE A 78 -6.50 33.22 8.85
CA PHE A 78 -5.85 34.28 9.62
C PHE A 78 -5.48 35.47 8.74
N PHE A 79 -4.75 35.27 7.63
CA PHE A 79 -4.19 36.36 6.85
C PHE A 79 -5.29 37.21 6.17
N ILE A 80 -6.23 36.57 5.48
CA ILE A 80 -7.31 37.29 4.80
C ILE A 80 -8.20 38.03 5.80
N PRO A 81 -8.75 37.41 6.87
CA PRO A 81 -9.53 38.11 7.86
C PRO A 81 -8.76 39.25 8.55
N LEU A 82 -7.48 39.01 8.83
CA LEU A 82 -6.64 40.02 9.48
C LEU A 82 -6.48 41.29 8.61
N ILE A 83 -6.16 41.13 7.31
CA ILE A 83 -6.07 42.25 6.38
C ILE A 83 -7.41 42.99 6.25
N LEU A 84 -8.52 42.26 6.19
CA LEU A 84 -9.85 42.85 6.09
C LEU A 84 -10.23 43.64 7.36
N ALA A 85 -9.76 43.21 8.55
CA ALA A 85 -10.09 43.86 9.80
C ALA A 85 -9.23 45.08 10.14
N VAL A 86 -7.90 44.98 9.91
CA VAL A 86 -6.93 46.00 10.37
C VAL A 86 -6.08 46.60 9.26
N GLY A 87 -6.28 46.17 8.03
CA GLY A 87 -5.47 46.58 6.88
C GLY A 87 -4.06 45.94 6.90
N PHE A 88 -3.15 46.52 6.12
CA PHE A 88 -1.76 46.05 6.03
C PHE A 88 -0.92 46.67 7.15
N ASP A 89 -0.96 46.08 8.33
CA ASP A 89 -0.16 46.54 9.48
C ASP A 89 1.03 45.60 9.74
N ARG A 90 2.19 46.17 10.09
CA ARG A 90 3.43 45.42 10.34
C ARG A 90 3.32 44.48 11.56
N ILE A 91 2.64 44.92 12.62
CA ILE A 91 2.45 44.14 13.82
C ILE A 91 1.56 42.93 13.52
N ALA A 92 0.46 43.15 12.81
CA ALA A 92 -0.45 42.10 12.36
C ALA A 92 0.26 41.09 11.48
N LEU A 93 1.12 41.53 10.57
CA LEU A 93 1.94 40.64 9.75
C LEU A 93 2.94 39.82 10.58
N CYS A 94 3.60 40.42 11.58
CA CYS A 94 4.51 39.70 12.49
C CYS A 94 3.78 38.61 13.30
N ILE A 95 2.58 38.90 13.81
CA ILE A 95 1.73 37.95 14.52
C ILE A 95 1.35 36.79 13.60
N PHE A 96 0.87 37.10 12.38
CA PHE A 96 0.52 36.10 11.38
C PHE A 96 1.69 35.16 11.08
N LEU A 97 2.87 35.71 10.77
CA LEU A 97 4.06 34.93 10.47
C LEU A 97 4.52 34.11 11.68
N GLY A 98 4.46 34.69 12.89
CA GLY A 98 4.83 34.02 14.13
C GLY A 98 4.02 32.75 14.40
N ILE A 99 2.74 32.76 14.04
CA ILE A 99 1.83 31.60 14.18
C ILE A 99 1.94 30.65 12.97
N SER A 100 2.02 31.22 11.76
CA SER A 100 1.96 30.42 10.52
C SER A 100 3.24 29.68 10.22
N ILE A 101 4.42 30.23 10.53
CA ILE A 101 5.71 29.59 10.25
C ILE A 101 5.84 28.24 10.98
N PRO A 102 5.63 28.12 12.32
CA PRO A 102 5.67 26.84 12.99
C PRO A 102 4.66 25.82 12.40
N TYR A 103 3.47 26.30 12.05
CA TYR A 103 2.46 25.45 11.42
C TYR A 103 2.90 24.94 10.05
N TRP A 104 3.46 25.80 9.19
CA TRP A 104 3.97 25.38 7.87
C TRP A 104 5.16 24.44 7.97
N ILE A 105 6.03 24.63 8.95
CA ILE A 105 7.13 23.68 9.24
C ILE A 105 6.54 22.32 9.61
N LEU A 106 5.53 22.28 10.47
CA LEU A 106 4.83 21.04 10.82
C LEU A 106 4.21 20.37 9.61
N MET A 107 3.44 21.13 8.79
CA MET A 107 2.81 20.58 7.57
C MET A 107 3.85 20.07 6.58
N GLY A 108 4.95 20.80 6.38
CA GLY A 108 6.07 20.38 5.53
C GLY A 108 6.75 19.10 6.04
N TRP A 109 6.94 19.00 7.36
CA TRP A 109 7.48 17.80 7.97
C TRP A 109 6.53 16.60 7.81
N LEU A 110 5.23 16.77 7.99
CA LEU A 110 4.23 15.74 7.76
C LEU A 110 4.21 15.31 6.28
N LEU A 111 4.25 16.28 5.36
CA LEU A 111 4.31 16.03 3.93
C LEU A 111 5.53 15.19 3.54
N SER A 112 6.69 15.46 4.14
CA SER A 112 7.93 14.71 3.89
C SER A 112 7.88 13.24 4.34
N LYS A 113 6.91 12.85 5.16
CA LYS A 113 6.71 11.45 5.57
C LYS A 113 6.15 10.59 4.44
N GLU A 114 5.45 11.18 3.51
CA GLU A 114 4.83 10.48 2.39
C GLU A 114 5.43 10.87 1.03
N ALA A 115 5.61 12.17 0.77
CA ALA A 115 6.33 12.70 -0.39
C ALA A 115 7.86 12.54 -0.22
N PHE A 116 8.60 12.59 -1.32
CA PHE A 116 10.08 12.48 -1.34
C PHE A 116 10.64 11.16 -0.82
N SER A 117 9.83 10.09 -0.85
CA SER A 117 10.17 8.74 -0.38
C SER A 117 10.17 7.76 -1.57
N TRP A 118 9.56 6.60 -1.42
CA TRP A 118 9.35 5.62 -2.49
C TRP A 118 7.90 5.69 -2.99
N THR A 119 7.65 5.40 -4.27
CA THR A 119 6.29 5.38 -4.82
C THR A 119 5.45 4.26 -4.21
N HIS A 120 6.04 3.12 -3.92
CA HIS A 120 5.41 1.94 -3.32
C HIS A 120 6.48 1.06 -2.67
N PHE A 121 6.09 0.01 -1.98
CA PHE A 121 6.97 -0.97 -1.33
C PHE A 121 6.61 -2.36 -1.83
N PRO A 122 7.14 -2.79 -3.00
CA PRO A 122 6.71 -4.03 -3.61
C PRO A 122 7.13 -5.25 -2.80
N ILE A 123 6.31 -6.32 -2.94
CA ILE A 123 6.58 -7.64 -2.39
C ILE A 123 6.62 -8.61 -3.57
N ARG A 124 7.72 -9.34 -3.72
CA ARG A 124 7.86 -10.43 -4.70
C ARG A 124 7.75 -11.78 -4.01
N PHE A 125 6.93 -12.64 -4.56
CA PHE A 125 6.78 -14.04 -4.19
C PHE A 125 7.34 -14.88 -5.33
N ASN A 126 8.51 -15.47 -5.15
CA ASN A 126 9.14 -16.30 -6.17
C ASN A 126 8.78 -17.77 -5.89
N CYS A 127 7.92 -18.35 -6.75
CA CYS A 127 7.46 -19.72 -6.58
C CYS A 127 8.50 -20.75 -6.99
N LYS A 128 9.49 -20.42 -7.85
CA LYS A 128 10.54 -21.35 -8.26
C LYS A 128 11.54 -21.64 -7.15
N ASN A 129 12.05 -20.60 -6.48
CA ASN A 129 13.03 -20.75 -5.40
C ASN A 129 12.42 -20.71 -3.99
N ARG A 130 11.08 -20.53 -3.91
CA ARG A 130 10.31 -20.41 -2.66
C ARG A 130 10.81 -19.30 -1.75
N MET A 131 11.19 -18.16 -2.33
CA MET A 131 11.65 -16.98 -1.60
C MET A 131 10.63 -15.85 -1.67
N VAL A 132 10.59 -15.05 -0.62
CA VAL A 132 9.78 -13.82 -0.53
C VAL A 132 10.73 -12.65 -0.32
N TYR A 133 10.62 -11.65 -1.18
CA TYR A 133 11.41 -10.42 -1.13
C TYR A 133 10.49 -9.25 -0.82
N VAL A 134 10.79 -8.50 0.24
CA VAL A 134 9.97 -7.35 0.67
C VAL A 134 10.83 -6.10 0.65
N PHE A 135 10.48 -5.15 -0.21
CA PHE A 135 11.18 -3.88 -0.29
C PHE A 135 10.84 -3.02 0.92
N ARG A 136 11.86 -2.50 1.62
CA ARG A 136 11.70 -1.71 2.84
C ARG A 136 11.82 -0.22 2.59
N ARG A 137 11.30 0.56 3.52
CA ARG A 137 11.34 2.03 3.47
C ARG A 137 12.77 2.61 3.39
N ASN A 138 13.74 1.98 4.03
CA ASN A 138 15.15 2.39 3.98
C ASN A 138 15.87 2.01 2.68
N GLY A 139 15.17 1.36 1.72
CA GLY A 139 15.73 0.89 0.46
C GLY A 139 16.40 -0.47 0.55
N THR A 140 16.44 -1.12 1.71
CA THR A 140 16.91 -2.50 1.85
C THR A 140 15.79 -3.48 1.49
N VAL A 141 16.14 -4.74 1.27
CA VAL A 141 15.19 -5.82 1.01
C VAL A 141 15.23 -6.84 2.15
N LEU A 142 14.07 -7.19 2.68
CA LEU A 142 13.91 -8.37 3.52
C LEU A 142 13.82 -9.59 2.61
N ILE A 143 14.63 -10.59 2.86
CA ILE A 143 14.67 -11.87 2.14
C ILE A 143 14.31 -12.96 3.13
N ALA A 144 13.28 -13.74 2.82
CA ALA A 144 12.84 -14.84 3.68
C ALA A 144 12.36 -16.03 2.84
N LYS A 145 12.59 -17.24 3.32
CA LYS A 145 12.01 -18.44 2.69
C LYS A 145 10.50 -18.45 2.96
N TRP A 146 9.71 -18.72 1.93
CA TRP A 146 8.26 -18.86 2.06
C TRP A 146 7.88 -19.85 3.17
N ASP A 147 8.60 -20.95 3.25
CA ASP A 147 8.32 -22.03 4.20
C ASP A 147 8.57 -21.64 5.66
N ASP A 148 9.49 -20.70 5.90
CA ASP A 148 9.87 -20.24 7.24
C ASP A 148 9.00 -19.07 7.74
N ILE A 149 8.15 -18.49 6.88
CA ILE A 149 7.28 -17.36 7.26
C ILE A 149 6.03 -17.89 7.97
N PHE A 150 5.72 -17.33 9.11
CA PHE A 150 4.46 -17.57 9.82
C PHE A 150 3.43 -16.53 9.38
N PHE A 151 2.40 -16.95 8.66
CA PHE A 151 1.33 -16.07 8.23
C PHE A 151 0.15 -16.12 9.20
N THR A 152 -0.41 -14.94 9.50
CA THR A 152 -1.55 -14.81 10.40
C THR A 152 -2.42 -13.62 10.04
N LEU A 153 -3.69 -13.68 10.44
CA LEU A 153 -4.55 -12.51 10.45
C LEU A 153 -4.26 -11.67 11.68
N GLY A 154 -4.06 -10.38 11.49
CA GLY A 154 -3.79 -9.45 12.57
C GLY A 154 -4.81 -8.31 12.63
N ARG A 155 -5.15 -7.85 13.83
CA ARG A 155 -5.98 -6.66 14.00
C ARG A 155 -5.17 -5.41 13.74
N CYS A 156 -5.69 -4.57 12.85
CA CYS A 156 -5.16 -3.23 12.63
C CYS A 156 -5.66 -2.27 13.70
N GLU A 157 -5.09 -1.08 13.77
CA GLU A 157 -5.68 -0.01 14.56
C GLU A 157 -7.05 0.39 14.00
N ARG A 158 -7.94 0.77 14.90
CA ARG A 158 -9.28 1.21 14.53
C ARG A 158 -9.20 2.53 13.76
N MET A 159 -9.66 2.54 12.54
CA MET A 159 -9.92 3.76 11.80
C MET A 159 -11.42 4.05 11.85
N VAL A 160 -11.79 5.25 12.29
CA VAL A 160 -13.22 5.69 12.35
C VAL A 160 -14.12 4.67 13.07
N GLY A 161 -13.65 4.13 14.21
CA GLY A 161 -14.43 3.21 15.05
C GLY A 161 -14.56 1.77 14.53
N ARG A 162 -14.09 1.45 13.31
CA ARG A 162 -14.14 0.11 12.75
C ARG A 162 -12.82 -0.63 12.95
N GLN A 163 -12.92 -1.93 13.29
CA GLN A 163 -11.77 -2.81 13.43
C GLN A 163 -11.44 -3.42 12.08
N ASN A 164 -10.33 -2.99 11.48
CA ASN A 164 -9.81 -3.62 10.27
C ASN A 164 -8.86 -4.78 10.63
N TRP A 165 -8.74 -5.71 9.70
CA TRP A 165 -7.81 -6.82 9.74
C TRP A 165 -6.85 -6.75 8.57
N ASP A 166 -5.66 -7.31 8.73
CA ASP A 166 -4.64 -7.49 7.70
C ASP A 166 -4.06 -8.90 7.74
N ILE A 167 -3.35 -9.28 6.68
CA ILE A 167 -2.55 -10.50 6.67
C ILE A 167 -1.11 -10.11 6.95
N ARG A 168 -0.50 -10.72 7.96
CA ARG A 168 0.88 -10.50 8.37
C ARG A 168 1.73 -11.72 8.09
N GLY A 169 2.92 -11.49 7.54
CA GLY A 169 4.01 -12.47 7.48
C GLY A 169 5.02 -12.13 8.57
N HIS A 170 5.21 -13.05 9.50
CA HIS A 170 6.23 -12.96 10.55
C HIS A 170 7.41 -13.85 10.17
N VAL A 171 8.61 -13.28 10.14
CA VAL A 171 9.85 -14.04 10.10
C VAL A 171 10.24 -14.34 11.53
N LEU A 172 10.28 -15.62 11.86
CA LEU A 172 10.57 -16.09 13.20
C LEU A 172 12.06 -16.38 13.38
N ASP A 173 12.52 -16.32 14.61
CA ASP A 173 13.84 -16.79 15.00
C ASP A 173 13.87 -18.35 15.00
N LYS A 174 15.03 -18.92 15.21
CA LYS A 174 15.26 -20.37 15.27
C LYS A 174 14.43 -21.07 16.36
N ASP A 175 13.95 -20.34 17.34
CA ASP A 175 13.07 -20.86 18.40
C ASP A 175 11.63 -21.13 17.91
N GLY A 176 11.28 -20.67 16.69
CA GLY A 176 9.94 -20.81 16.12
C GLY A 176 8.86 -19.95 16.81
N GLU A 177 9.22 -19.08 17.72
CA GLU A 177 8.30 -18.27 18.53
C GLU A 177 8.58 -16.77 18.49
N THR A 178 9.85 -16.37 18.46
CA THR A 178 10.26 -14.96 18.51
C THR A 178 10.17 -14.33 17.12
N ILE A 179 9.40 -13.25 16.99
CA ILE A 179 9.25 -12.50 15.75
C ILE A 179 10.45 -11.58 15.58
N LEU A 180 11.25 -11.81 14.54
CA LEU A 180 12.37 -10.94 14.17
C LEU A 180 11.91 -9.81 13.26
N GLU A 181 11.04 -10.12 12.28
CA GLU A 181 10.56 -9.16 11.29
C GLU A 181 9.08 -9.41 10.99
N THR A 182 8.38 -8.35 10.58
CA THR A 182 6.98 -8.43 10.18
C THR A 182 6.74 -7.58 8.94
N PHE A 183 6.02 -8.14 7.99
CA PHE A 183 5.48 -7.41 6.84
C PHE A 183 3.99 -7.71 6.68
N ALA A 184 3.28 -6.84 5.97
CA ALA A 184 1.85 -7.04 5.69
C ALA A 184 1.65 -7.26 4.20
N LEU A 185 0.79 -8.21 3.87
CA LEU A 185 0.32 -8.47 2.51
C LEU A 185 -0.62 -7.34 2.03
N PRO A 186 -0.87 -7.23 0.72
CA PRO A 186 -1.78 -6.24 0.18
C PRO A 186 -3.18 -6.31 0.78
N GLY A 187 -3.74 -5.14 1.07
CA GLY A 187 -5.12 -5.00 1.52
C GLY A 187 -5.33 -5.10 3.03
N ASP A 188 -6.34 -4.39 3.47
CA ASP A 188 -6.93 -4.49 4.80
C ASP A 188 -8.45 -4.28 4.67
N THR A 189 -9.21 -4.93 5.54
CA THR A 189 -10.68 -4.88 5.48
C THR A 189 -11.28 -5.21 6.84
N VAL A 190 -12.54 -4.82 7.02
CA VAL A 190 -13.36 -5.25 8.17
C VAL A 190 -13.87 -6.69 8.03
N LEU A 191 -13.85 -7.24 6.80
CA LEU A 191 -14.37 -8.57 6.48
C LEU A 191 -13.24 -9.58 6.36
N VAL A 192 -13.04 -10.38 7.39
CA VAL A 192 -12.00 -11.42 7.46
C VAL A 192 -12.06 -12.39 6.27
N GLU A 193 -13.27 -12.70 5.80
CA GLU A 193 -13.44 -13.62 4.65
C GLU A 193 -12.78 -13.07 3.38
N GLN A 194 -12.86 -11.76 3.12
CA GLN A 194 -12.17 -11.16 1.96
C GLN A 194 -10.65 -11.34 2.04
N LEU A 195 -10.08 -11.29 3.25
CA LEU A 195 -8.64 -11.57 3.41
C LEU A 195 -8.29 -13.02 3.12
N LYS A 196 -9.19 -13.97 3.40
CA LYS A 196 -8.97 -15.37 3.05
C LYS A 196 -8.95 -15.58 1.53
N HIS A 197 -9.75 -14.84 0.77
CA HIS A 197 -9.68 -14.83 -0.70
C HIS A 197 -8.33 -14.29 -1.19
N CYS A 198 -7.85 -13.18 -0.59
CA CYS A 198 -6.53 -12.61 -0.93
C CYS A 198 -5.39 -13.55 -0.53
N TRP A 199 -5.50 -14.22 0.63
CA TRP A 199 -4.54 -15.23 1.05
C TRP A 199 -4.50 -16.41 0.08
N GLU A 200 -5.67 -16.93 -0.30
CA GLU A 200 -5.77 -18.07 -1.21
C GLU A 200 -5.16 -17.78 -2.58
N PHE A 201 -5.25 -16.54 -3.08
CA PHE A 201 -4.60 -16.11 -4.31
C PHE A 201 -3.07 -16.25 -4.21
N ILE A 202 -2.45 -15.67 -3.17
CA ILE A 202 -0.99 -15.73 -2.97
C ILE A 202 -0.55 -17.17 -2.67
N ARG A 203 -1.30 -17.89 -1.85
CA ARG A 203 -1.03 -19.28 -1.52
C ARG A 203 -1.04 -20.17 -2.76
N ARG A 204 -2.07 -20.08 -3.60
CA ARG A 204 -2.15 -20.88 -4.84
C ARG A 204 -0.97 -20.56 -5.77
N TYR A 205 -0.63 -19.29 -5.93
CA TYR A 205 0.53 -18.92 -6.73
C TYR A 205 1.80 -19.62 -6.22
N MET A 206 2.04 -19.63 -4.92
CA MET A 206 3.25 -20.19 -4.31
C MET A 206 3.25 -21.72 -4.22
N GLU A 207 2.11 -22.35 -3.99
CA GLU A 207 2.01 -23.81 -3.77
C GLU A 207 1.59 -24.57 -5.05
N GLU A 208 0.75 -23.98 -5.89
CA GLU A 208 0.18 -24.63 -7.06
C GLU A 208 0.71 -24.03 -8.38
N GLY A 209 1.48 -22.93 -8.30
CA GLY A 209 2.11 -22.27 -9.43
C GLY A 209 1.20 -21.27 -10.16
N PRO A 210 1.75 -20.51 -11.12
CA PRO A 210 1.07 -19.40 -11.79
C PRO A 210 -0.20 -19.81 -12.55
N ALA A 211 -0.24 -21.02 -13.09
CA ALA A 211 -1.42 -21.51 -13.84
C ALA A 211 -2.70 -21.49 -13.00
N SER A 212 -2.58 -21.62 -11.68
CA SER A 212 -3.72 -21.70 -10.75
C SER A 212 -4.44 -20.37 -10.51
N VAL A 213 -3.78 -19.23 -10.80
CA VAL A 213 -4.28 -17.87 -10.51
C VAL A 213 -4.22 -16.93 -11.72
N TYR A 214 -3.56 -17.33 -12.81
CA TYR A 214 -3.35 -16.48 -13.98
C TYR A 214 -4.65 -15.87 -14.55
N ARG A 215 -5.75 -16.61 -14.49
CA ARG A 215 -7.05 -16.15 -14.99
C ARG A 215 -7.74 -15.14 -14.08
N ASP A 216 -7.37 -15.11 -12.81
CA ASP A 216 -7.97 -14.22 -11.83
C ASP A 216 -7.41 -12.79 -11.90
N VAL A 217 -6.20 -12.62 -12.49
CA VAL A 217 -5.57 -11.32 -12.65
C VAL A 217 -5.99 -10.69 -13.98
N TYR A 218 -6.79 -9.66 -13.95
CA TYR A 218 -7.26 -8.95 -15.15
C TYR A 218 -6.66 -7.53 -15.27
N TRP A 219 -6.02 -7.02 -14.22
CA TRP A 219 -5.41 -5.70 -14.20
C TRP A 219 -4.12 -5.68 -13.39
N CYS A 220 -3.05 -5.10 -13.95
CA CYS A 220 -1.77 -4.89 -13.28
C CYS A 220 -1.47 -3.39 -13.15
N HIS A 221 -0.81 -3.00 -12.05
CA HIS A 221 -0.39 -1.63 -11.85
C HIS A 221 0.77 -1.25 -12.77
N ASP A 222 0.64 -0.11 -13.46
CA ASP A 222 1.70 0.45 -14.33
C ASP A 222 2.66 1.32 -13.52
N ILE A 223 3.35 0.72 -12.54
CA ILE A 223 4.23 1.42 -11.59
C ILE A 223 5.63 0.80 -11.44
N ALA A 224 5.89 -0.32 -12.06
CA ALA A 224 7.19 -1.01 -11.96
C ALA A 224 8.35 -0.13 -12.44
N GLU A 225 8.20 0.51 -13.60
CA GLU A 225 9.24 1.31 -14.24
C GLU A 225 8.86 2.78 -14.41
N ARG A 226 7.61 3.13 -14.19
CA ARG A 226 7.09 4.49 -14.35
C ARG A 226 6.22 4.92 -13.18
N ARG A 227 6.07 6.23 -13.04
CA ARG A 227 5.19 6.80 -12.03
C ARG A 227 3.74 6.69 -12.45
N GLU A 228 2.88 6.43 -11.49
CA GLU A 228 1.43 6.37 -11.69
C GLU A 228 0.89 7.64 -12.39
N LYS A 229 0.02 7.45 -13.37
CA LYS A 229 -0.68 8.55 -14.03
C LYS A 229 -1.77 9.11 -13.10
N TYR A 230 -2.03 10.42 -13.19
CA TYR A 230 -3.11 11.06 -12.41
C TYR A 230 -4.46 10.34 -12.56
N THR A 231 -4.82 9.98 -13.80
CA THR A 231 -6.08 9.29 -14.09
C THR A 231 -6.16 7.89 -13.46
N ALA A 232 -5.04 7.18 -13.31
CA ALA A 232 -4.99 5.90 -12.63
C ALA A 232 -5.22 6.07 -11.12
N GLY A 233 -4.56 7.05 -10.49
CA GLY A 233 -4.78 7.38 -9.08
C GLY A 233 -6.21 7.81 -8.78
N LEU A 234 -6.80 8.65 -9.64
CA LEU A 234 -8.19 9.08 -9.51
C LEU A 234 -9.16 7.88 -9.61
N ARG A 235 -8.99 7.01 -10.62
CA ARG A 235 -9.79 5.79 -10.75
C ARG A 235 -9.69 4.91 -9.50
N TYR A 236 -8.50 4.78 -8.93
CA TYR A 236 -8.28 4.00 -7.72
C TYR A 236 -9.09 4.53 -6.53
N MET A 237 -9.22 5.86 -6.39
CA MET A 237 -10.07 6.47 -5.36
C MET A 237 -11.55 6.13 -5.55
N PHE A 238 -12.03 6.16 -6.80
CA PHE A 238 -13.41 5.78 -7.09
C PHE A 238 -13.68 4.29 -6.86
N PHE A 239 -12.72 3.42 -7.12
CA PHE A 239 -12.83 1.98 -6.82
C PHE A 239 -13.01 1.68 -5.34
N SER A 240 -12.47 2.50 -4.45
CA SER A 240 -12.65 2.29 -3.00
C SER A 240 -14.11 2.30 -2.54
N LEU A 241 -15.00 2.89 -3.34
CA LEU A 241 -16.45 2.94 -3.13
C LEU A 241 -17.24 2.23 -4.24
N ASN A 242 -16.64 1.22 -4.88
CA ASN A 242 -17.34 0.47 -5.93
C ASN A 242 -18.65 -0.13 -5.38
N GLY A 243 -19.74 -0.03 -6.18
CA GLY A 243 -21.07 -0.44 -5.75
C GLY A 243 -21.84 0.59 -4.90
N GLN A 244 -21.27 1.77 -4.62
CA GLN A 244 -21.90 2.84 -3.85
C GLN A 244 -21.98 4.16 -4.65
N PRO A 245 -22.83 4.27 -5.68
CA PRO A 245 -22.84 5.41 -6.61
C PRO A 245 -23.11 6.75 -5.91
N ILE A 246 -23.99 6.76 -4.92
CA ILE A 246 -24.29 7.99 -4.14
C ILE A 246 -23.04 8.42 -3.38
N GLY A 247 -22.30 7.49 -2.76
CA GLY A 247 -21.04 7.78 -2.07
C GLY A 247 -19.98 8.29 -3.02
N GLN A 248 -19.84 7.71 -4.21
CA GLN A 248 -18.91 8.15 -5.25
C GLN A 248 -19.19 9.58 -5.69
N ILE A 249 -20.45 9.92 -5.95
CA ILE A 249 -20.85 11.28 -6.37
C ILE A 249 -20.61 12.29 -5.24
N SER A 250 -21.06 11.99 -4.02
CA SER A 250 -20.95 12.88 -2.86
C SER A 250 -19.49 13.16 -2.48
N LEU A 251 -18.61 12.15 -2.59
CA LEU A 251 -17.20 12.26 -2.23
C LEU A 251 -16.29 12.62 -3.42
N SER A 252 -16.85 12.80 -4.62
CA SER A 252 -16.05 13.13 -5.80
C SER A 252 -15.13 14.36 -5.61
N PRO A 253 -15.55 15.50 -4.99
CA PRO A 253 -14.63 16.61 -4.76
C PRO A 253 -13.46 16.23 -3.85
N VAL A 254 -13.69 15.38 -2.83
CA VAL A 254 -12.66 14.88 -1.93
C VAL A 254 -11.71 13.95 -2.69
N PHE A 255 -12.21 13.10 -3.58
CA PHE A 255 -11.39 12.23 -4.41
C PHE A 255 -10.51 12.99 -5.38
N PHE A 256 -11.01 14.10 -5.96
CA PHE A 256 -10.18 14.97 -6.79
C PHE A 256 -9.01 15.56 -5.99
N VAL A 257 -9.27 16.11 -4.81
CA VAL A 257 -8.23 16.67 -3.94
C VAL A 257 -7.27 15.58 -3.47
N ALA A 258 -7.78 14.43 -3.03
CA ALA A 258 -6.95 13.29 -2.60
C ALA A 258 -6.08 12.77 -3.75
N SER A 259 -6.62 12.70 -4.98
CA SER A 259 -5.86 12.26 -6.15
C SER A 259 -4.76 13.26 -6.57
N LEU A 260 -4.94 14.56 -6.34
CA LEU A 260 -3.87 15.56 -6.51
C LEU A 260 -2.74 15.34 -5.50
N GLY A 261 -3.07 15.07 -4.23
CA GLY A 261 -2.09 14.70 -3.21
C GLY A 261 -1.35 13.40 -3.56
N ARG A 262 -2.07 12.40 -4.06
CA ARG A 262 -1.48 11.16 -4.56
C ARG A 262 -0.54 11.41 -5.74
N TRP A 263 -0.98 12.15 -6.72
CA TRP A 263 -0.17 12.53 -7.87
C TRP A 263 1.10 13.26 -7.44
N PHE A 264 0.99 14.23 -6.53
CA PHE A 264 2.15 14.94 -5.97
C PHE A 264 3.12 13.98 -5.27
N ALA A 265 2.62 13.14 -4.37
CA ALA A 265 3.44 12.16 -3.66
C ALA A 265 4.15 11.19 -4.62
N MET A 266 3.46 10.71 -5.66
CA MET A 266 4.05 9.82 -6.68
C MET A 266 5.09 10.54 -7.55
N ARG A 267 4.88 11.82 -7.89
CA ARG A 267 5.81 12.60 -8.72
C ARG A 267 7.09 12.98 -7.99
N THR A 268 7.00 13.22 -6.69
CA THR A 268 8.16 13.58 -5.86
C THR A 268 8.92 12.39 -5.30
N SER A 269 8.33 11.19 -5.36
CA SER A 269 8.94 9.96 -4.83
C SER A 269 9.76 9.20 -5.88
N LYS A 270 10.68 8.36 -5.41
CA LYS A 270 11.53 7.48 -6.24
C LYS A 270 10.80 6.17 -6.51
N ILE A 271 10.97 5.61 -7.71
CA ILE A 271 10.50 4.26 -8.02
C ILE A 271 11.47 3.27 -7.36
N PRO A 272 10.98 2.27 -6.61
CA PRO A 272 11.84 1.23 -6.04
C PRO A 272 12.49 0.43 -7.16
N LYS A 273 13.76 0.08 -6.97
CA LYS A 273 14.50 -0.80 -7.87
C LYS A 273 15.04 -1.96 -7.06
N TRP A 274 14.84 -3.14 -7.54
CA TRP A 274 15.38 -4.34 -6.92
C TRP A 274 16.91 -4.40 -7.09
N PRO A 275 17.64 -4.94 -6.12
CA PRO A 275 19.07 -5.24 -6.27
C PRO A 275 19.30 -6.22 -7.43
N ALA A 276 20.45 -6.09 -8.12
CA ALA A 276 20.78 -6.92 -9.28
C ALA A 276 20.78 -8.42 -8.98
N GLU A 277 21.13 -8.80 -7.76
CA GLU A 277 21.13 -10.19 -7.28
C GLU A 277 19.70 -10.76 -7.27
N ILE A 278 18.72 -9.99 -6.75
CA ILE A 278 17.33 -10.38 -6.73
C ILE A 278 16.72 -10.41 -8.14
N GLU A 279 17.10 -9.47 -9.01
CA GLU A 279 16.67 -9.50 -10.41
C GLU A 279 17.20 -10.75 -11.13
N ALA A 280 18.42 -11.17 -10.85
CA ALA A 280 19.00 -12.41 -11.40
C ALA A 280 18.26 -13.66 -10.89
N GLU A 281 17.94 -13.73 -9.59
CA GLU A 281 17.16 -14.82 -8.99
C GLU A 281 15.70 -14.85 -9.49
N CYS A 282 15.19 -13.71 -9.93
CA CYS A 282 13.84 -13.53 -10.48
C CYS A 282 13.84 -13.43 -12.00
N ALA A 283 14.85 -13.96 -12.69
CA ALA A 283 14.90 -13.95 -14.16
C ALA A 283 13.68 -14.65 -14.76
N VAL A 284 13.10 -14.03 -15.79
CA VAL A 284 11.90 -14.51 -16.48
C VAL A 284 12.28 -14.95 -17.87
N ASP A 285 11.73 -16.06 -18.33
CA ASP A 285 11.96 -16.56 -19.68
C ASP A 285 11.38 -15.59 -20.73
N ALA A 286 12.05 -15.43 -21.86
CA ALA A 286 11.65 -14.49 -22.92
C ALA A 286 10.24 -14.77 -23.48
N PHE A 287 9.80 -16.02 -23.44
CA PHE A 287 8.48 -16.49 -23.92
C PHE A 287 7.64 -17.09 -22.77
N ASP A 288 7.59 -16.40 -21.65
CA ASP A 288 6.82 -16.86 -20.50
C ASP A 288 5.30 -16.80 -20.79
N PRO A 289 4.60 -17.95 -20.76
CA PRO A 289 3.17 -18.00 -21.08
C PRO A 289 2.29 -17.31 -20.02
N TYR A 290 2.81 -17.15 -18.80
CA TYR A 290 2.11 -16.53 -17.68
C TYR A 290 2.57 -15.08 -17.44
N LEU A 291 3.37 -14.50 -18.35
CA LEU A 291 3.75 -13.12 -18.24
C LEU A 291 2.53 -12.22 -18.34
N ARG A 292 2.25 -11.46 -17.31
CA ARG A 292 1.23 -10.42 -17.24
C ARG A 292 1.76 -9.21 -16.52
N ASP A 293 1.64 -8.07 -17.14
CA ASP A 293 2.00 -6.76 -16.63
C ASP A 293 1.04 -5.69 -17.18
N ALA A 294 1.32 -4.43 -16.89
CA ALA A 294 0.46 -3.33 -17.32
C ALA A 294 0.32 -3.18 -18.86
N SER A 295 1.22 -3.75 -19.66
CA SER A 295 1.12 -3.70 -21.14
C SER A 295 -0.01 -4.55 -21.68
N ARG A 296 -0.46 -5.53 -20.89
CA ARG A 296 -1.56 -6.44 -21.23
C ARG A 296 -2.90 -6.06 -20.58
N ASN A 297 -2.95 -4.91 -19.93
CA ASN A 297 -4.19 -4.43 -19.33
C ASN A 297 -5.24 -4.12 -20.41
N PRO A 298 -6.53 -4.43 -20.14
CA PRO A 298 -7.60 -4.04 -21.04
C PRO A 298 -7.74 -2.50 -21.06
N GLU A 299 -8.21 -1.94 -22.17
CA GLU A 299 -8.42 -0.49 -22.33
C GLU A 299 -9.40 0.06 -21.27
N LYS A 300 -10.40 -0.73 -20.92
CA LYS A 300 -11.38 -0.39 -19.87
C LYS A 300 -11.23 -1.38 -18.72
N ILE A 301 -11.11 -0.85 -17.53
CA ILE A 301 -11.17 -1.68 -16.30
C ILE A 301 -12.59 -2.24 -16.21
N PRO A 302 -12.77 -3.55 -16.01
CA PRO A 302 -14.07 -4.13 -15.76
C PRO A 302 -14.73 -3.42 -14.56
N THR A 303 -15.95 -2.95 -14.72
CA THR A 303 -16.69 -2.22 -13.68
C THR A 303 -17.37 -3.15 -12.68
N GLU A 304 -17.41 -4.42 -12.99
CA GLU A 304 -17.93 -5.46 -12.10
C GLU A 304 -16.82 -6.42 -11.71
N PRO A 305 -16.75 -6.85 -10.43
CA PRO A 305 -15.97 -8.02 -10.08
C PRO A 305 -16.59 -9.21 -10.80
N MET A 306 -15.85 -9.81 -11.73
CA MET A 306 -16.25 -11.09 -12.32
C MET A 306 -16.20 -12.19 -11.27
#